data_4a473317ec6b0a58f703b3f4c8de244f
#
_entry.id   4a473317ec6b0a58f703b3f4c8de244f
#
_cell.length_a   1.000
_cell.length_b   1.000
_cell.length_c   1.000
_cell.angle_alpha   90.00
_cell.angle_beta   90.00
_cell.angle_gamma   90.00
#
_symmetry.space_group_name_H-M   'P 1'
#
loop_
_entity.id
_entity.type
_entity.pdbx_description
1 polymer ?
#
loop_
_entity_poly.entity_id
_entity_poly.type
_entity_poly.pdbx_seq_one_letter_code
_entity_poly.pdbx_strand_id
1 'polypeptide(L)'
;MAKGKTSVFFCQECGYESAKWMGQCPACKEWNTFVEETVDKKSISSSGKVKKESKEAQVFPLSAVKSEKEERIVTGIAEFDRVLGGGIVRGSLVLVGGDPGIGKSTLLLQVCRELSLKKVPLLYVSGEESLHQIKMRADRLGDFTDSLELLCETSLDIAKDVIQRKKPEVVVIDSIQTMYNEEISSAPGSVSQVRETTGVLMQLAKTLGISIFIVGHVTKDGAVAGPRTLEHMVDTVLYFEGDRYESYRILRGVKNRFGSTNEIGVFEMKAEGLIEVENPSEYMLSGKPEGASGSIVTCSIEGSRPILLEIQALVCHSFFNNPRRTANGTDYNKVNLLMAVLEKRANLSLSDCDAYVNIAGGIRMNEPAIDLGIVLAIASSKKDIIVREDTICFGEVGLSGEVRGVTMSEQRVAEAKKLGFKKCIVPKVCLTGVSHIGGIEIVGVANIKEAIEAIRSYIKICNYNVLHGD
;
A
#
# COMPACT_ATOMS: atom_id res chain seq x y z
N MET A 1 11.42 13.84 -50.18
CA MET A 1 12.39 13.28 -49.24
C MET A 1 11.64 12.89 -47.98
N ALA A 2 11.61 11.60 -47.64
CA ALA A 2 10.83 11.11 -46.51
C ALA A 2 11.44 11.66 -45.19
N LYS A 3 10.60 12.31 -44.37
CA LYS A 3 10.97 12.79 -43.03
C LYS A 3 11.34 11.58 -42.16
N GLY A 4 12.58 11.57 -41.69
CA GLY A 4 13.09 10.45 -40.89
C GLY A 4 12.38 10.38 -39.53
N LYS A 5 11.50 9.41 -39.37
CA LYS A 5 11.03 8.94 -38.08
C LYS A 5 12.18 8.14 -37.45
N THR A 6 12.49 8.40 -36.19
CA THR A 6 13.48 7.64 -35.43
C THR A 6 12.72 6.80 -34.42
N SER A 7 12.92 5.48 -34.44
CA SER A 7 12.39 4.58 -33.40
C SER A 7 13.25 4.69 -32.14
N VAL A 8 12.59 4.82 -31.01
CA VAL A 8 13.19 4.81 -29.67
C VAL A 8 12.47 3.75 -28.85
N PHE A 9 13.20 3.05 -28.02
CA PHE A 9 12.66 1.98 -27.18
C PHE A 9 12.56 2.45 -25.74
N PHE A 10 11.37 2.36 -25.16
CA PHE A 10 11.12 2.71 -23.77
C PHE A 10 10.82 1.48 -22.92
N CYS A 11 11.44 1.37 -21.76
CA CYS A 11 11.07 0.38 -20.76
C CYS A 11 9.71 0.75 -20.16
N GLN A 12 8.73 -0.14 -20.24
CA GLN A 12 7.37 0.08 -19.73
C GLN A 12 7.33 0.16 -18.20
N GLU A 13 8.27 -0.49 -17.50
CA GLU A 13 8.30 -0.52 -16.04
C GLU A 13 8.92 0.76 -15.42
N CYS A 14 10.03 1.26 -15.98
CA CYS A 14 10.76 2.38 -15.38
C CYS A 14 10.94 3.59 -16.30
N GLY A 15 10.49 3.51 -17.58
CA GLY A 15 10.62 4.59 -18.54
C GLY A 15 12.04 4.82 -19.05
N TYR A 16 12.98 3.88 -18.82
CA TYR A 16 14.34 4.00 -19.35
C TYR A 16 14.31 4.02 -20.88
N GLU A 17 14.99 5.00 -21.49
CA GLU A 17 15.05 5.21 -22.93
C GLU A 17 16.30 4.55 -23.54
N SER A 18 16.14 3.85 -24.65
CA SER A 18 17.22 3.24 -25.42
C SER A 18 17.02 3.42 -26.92
N ALA A 19 18.11 3.67 -27.64
CA ALA A 19 18.10 3.70 -29.09
C ALA A 19 17.94 2.32 -29.75
N LYS A 20 18.03 1.22 -28.97
CA LYS A 20 17.91 -0.16 -29.42
C LYS A 20 17.09 -0.97 -28.44
N TRP A 21 16.36 -1.95 -28.94
CA TRP A 21 15.69 -2.92 -28.09
C TRP A 21 16.71 -3.75 -27.30
N MET A 22 16.43 -3.95 -26.02
CA MET A 22 17.23 -4.77 -25.11
C MET A 22 16.33 -5.77 -24.38
N GLY A 23 16.80 -7.01 -24.22
CA GLY A 23 16.03 -8.06 -23.55
C GLY A 23 15.84 -7.77 -22.05
N GLN A 24 16.82 -7.12 -21.41
CA GLN A 24 16.76 -6.72 -19.99
C GLN A 24 17.00 -5.22 -19.87
N CYS A 25 16.18 -4.53 -19.09
CA CYS A 25 16.36 -3.13 -18.82
C CYS A 25 17.56 -2.88 -17.88
N PRO A 26 18.54 -2.02 -18.26
CA PRO A 26 19.70 -1.76 -17.41
C PRO A 26 19.35 -0.96 -16.14
N ALA A 27 18.22 -0.26 -16.13
CA ALA A 27 17.79 0.56 -14.99
C ALA A 27 17.01 -0.24 -13.93
N CYS A 28 15.93 -0.93 -14.33
CA CYS A 28 15.10 -1.72 -13.40
C CYS A 28 15.39 -3.21 -13.39
N LYS A 29 16.23 -3.71 -14.31
CA LYS A 29 16.60 -5.12 -14.48
C LYS A 29 15.46 -6.08 -14.87
N GLU A 30 14.28 -5.56 -15.20
CA GLU A 30 13.17 -6.34 -15.69
C GLU A 30 13.41 -6.82 -17.13
N TRP A 31 12.88 -8.01 -17.47
CA TRP A 31 13.04 -8.62 -18.77
C TRP A 31 11.86 -8.35 -19.69
N ASN A 32 12.15 -8.19 -21.00
CA ASN A 32 11.14 -8.04 -22.07
C ASN A 32 10.18 -6.86 -21.88
N THR A 33 10.67 -5.76 -21.32
CA THR A 33 9.87 -4.56 -20.99
C THR A 33 10.00 -3.42 -22.00
N PHE A 34 10.81 -3.58 -23.07
CA PHE A 34 11.02 -2.52 -24.06
C PHE A 34 9.95 -2.53 -25.15
N VAL A 35 9.33 -1.37 -25.36
CA VAL A 35 8.37 -1.10 -26.44
C VAL A 35 8.95 -0.06 -27.38
N GLU A 36 8.77 -0.27 -28.69
CA GLU A 36 9.19 0.66 -29.72
C GLU A 36 8.18 1.80 -29.85
N GLU A 37 8.66 3.03 -29.76
CA GLU A 37 7.89 4.23 -30.06
C GLU A 37 8.57 5.05 -31.15
N THR A 38 7.79 5.58 -32.08
CA THR A 38 8.31 6.45 -33.16
C THR A 38 8.28 7.90 -32.71
N VAL A 39 9.47 8.53 -32.64
CA VAL A 39 9.61 9.94 -32.25
C VAL A 39 10.03 10.76 -33.47
N ASP A 40 9.30 11.85 -33.77
CA ASP A 40 9.69 12.78 -34.81
C ASP A 40 10.86 13.66 -34.37
N LYS A 41 11.95 13.70 -35.15
CA LYS A 41 13.14 14.54 -34.87
C LYS A 41 12.90 16.03 -34.70
N LYS A 42 11.70 16.54 -34.99
CA LYS A 42 11.38 17.95 -34.87
C LYS A 42 11.21 18.43 -33.42
N SER A 43 10.91 17.57 -32.46
CA SER A 43 10.76 17.95 -31.06
C SER A 43 12.09 18.27 -30.34
N ILE A 44 13.22 17.79 -30.89
CA ILE A 44 14.55 18.01 -30.29
C ILE A 44 15.22 19.28 -30.82
N SER A 45 14.76 19.87 -31.94
CA SER A 45 15.45 20.99 -32.60
C SER A 45 14.64 22.27 -32.79
N SER A 46 13.37 22.34 -32.38
CA SER A 46 12.56 23.55 -32.42
C SER A 46 12.22 24.11 -31.05
N SER A 47 13.23 24.30 -30.21
CA SER A 47 13.13 25.43 -29.28
C SER A 47 13.14 26.72 -30.12
N GLY A 48 12.01 27.01 -30.80
CA GLY A 48 11.74 28.30 -31.39
C GLY A 48 11.99 29.34 -30.33
N LYS A 49 12.83 30.31 -30.64
CA LYS A 49 13.09 31.50 -29.84
C LYS A 49 11.78 32.25 -29.54
N VAL A 50 10.97 31.71 -28.65
CA VAL A 50 10.15 32.54 -27.79
C VAL A 50 11.18 33.27 -26.92
N LYS A 51 11.30 34.59 -27.05
CA LYS A 51 12.00 35.42 -26.08
C LYS A 51 11.36 35.13 -24.71
N LYS A 52 11.86 34.11 -24.01
CA LYS A 52 11.74 34.03 -22.54
C LYS A 52 12.48 35.28 -22.07
N GLU A 53 11.75 36.28 -21.58
CA GLU A 53 12.33 37.20 -20.62
C GLU A 53 13.03 36.27 -19.59
N SER A 54 14.33 36.33 -19.60
CA SER A 54 15.18 35.61 -18.62
C SER A 54 14.83 36.21 -17.26
N LYS A 55 13.88 35.63 -16.54
CA LYS A 55 13.84 35.85 -15.08
C LYS A 55 15.21 35.38 -14.59
N GLU A 56 16.02 36.33 -14.12
CA GLU A 56 17.30 36.01 -13.48
C GLU A 56 17.04 34.95 -12.44
N ALA A 57 17.81 33.85 -12.50
CA ALA A 57 17.70 32.79 -11.53
C ALA A 57 18.06 33.36 -10.16
N GLN A 58 17.07 33.52 -9.31
CA GLN A 58 17.27 34.01 -7.94
C GLN A 58 17.87 32.91 -7.09
N VAL A 59 19.05 33.15 -6.55
CA VAL A 59 19.73 32.25 -5.62
C VAL A 59 19.55 32.80 -4.21
N PHE A 60 19.02 31.98 -3.32
CA PHE A 60 18.82 32.33 -1.92
C PHE A 60 19.72 31.50 -1.01
N PRO A 61 20.41 32.08 -0.01
CA PRO A 61 21.05 31.29 1.02
C PRO A 61 19.99 30.57 1.85
N LEU A 62 20.29 29.35 2.30
CA LEU A 62 19.35 28.52 3.08
C LEU A 62 18.78 29.27 4.29
N SER A 63 19.60 30.10 4.94
CA SER A 63 19.20 30.92 6.11
C SER A 63 18.15 32.00 5.80
N ALA A 64 18.03 32.41 4.53
CA ALA A 64 17.01 33.40 4.09
C ALA A 64 15.69 32.73 3.73
N VAL A 65 15.68 31.41 3.58
CA VAL A 65 14.44 30.66 3.30
C VAL A 65 13.73 30.43 4.63
N LYS A 66 12.62 31.14 4.83
CA LYS A 66 11.76 30.89 5.99
C LYS A 66 11.11 29.52 5.83
N SER A 67 11.28 28.63 6.78
CA SER A 67 10.47 27.41 6.89
C SER A 67 9.07 27.83 7.39
N GLU A 68 8.19 28.19 6.47
CA GLU A 68 6.77 28.26 6.81
C GLU A 68 6.31 26.83 7.09
N LYS A 69 5.50 26.64 8.16
CA LYS A 69 4.86 25.35 8.38
C LYS A 69 4.08 25.03 7.11
N GLU A 70 4.33 23.84 6.52
CA GLU A 70 3.59 23.41 5.34
C GLU A 70 2.10 23.47 5.65
N GLU A 71 1.39 24.40 5.01
CA GLU A 71 -0.07 24.45 5.08
C GLU A 71 -0.62 23.22 4.37
N ARG A 72 -1.33 22.38 5.12
CA ARG A 72 -1.99 21.19 4.62
C ARG A 72 -3.49 21.41 4.53
N ILE A 73 -4.07 20.97 3.42
CA ILE A 73 -5.52 20.94 3.24
C ILE A 73 -5.99 19.59 3.80
N VAL A 74 -6.66 19.62 4.96
CA VAL A 74 -7.26 18.43 5.58
C VAL A 74 -8.53 18.06 4.79
N THR A 75 -8.57 16.84 4.25
CA THR A 75 -9.68 16.40 3.40
C THR A 75 -10.94 16.14 4.22
N GLY A 76 -10.78 15.61 5.44
CA GLY A 76 -11.88 15.17 6.31
C GLY A 76 -12.10 13.67 6.23
N ILE A 77 -11.32 12.95 5.41
CA ILE A 77 -11.23 11.51 5.37
C ILE A 77 -9.95 11.14 6.12
N ALA A 78 -10.09 10.68 7.38
CA ALA A 78 -8.95 10.53 8.30
C ALA A 78 -7.94 9.48 7.82
N GLU A 79 -8.41 8.38 7.24
CA GLU A 79 -7.55 7.34 6.67
C GLU A 79 -6.79 7.82 5.42
N PHE A 80 -7.39 8.71 4.63
CA PHE A 80 -6.71 9.33 3.48
C PHE A 80 -5.68 10.38 3.94
N ASP A 81 -6.08 11.24 4.87
CA ASP A 81 -5.19 12.27 5.44
C ASP A 81 -3.99 11.62 6.15
N ARG A 82 -4.18 10.48 6.83
CA ARG A 82 -3.11 9.69 7.45
C ARG A 82 -2.04 9.28 6.42
N VAL A 83 -2.45 8.69 5.31
CA VAL A 83 -1.52 8.21 4.28
C VAL A 83 -0.76 9.36 3.62
N LEU A 84 -1.39 10.53 3.53
CA LEU A 84 -0.74 11.76 3.06
C LEU A 84 0.20 12.40 4.10
N GLY A 85 0.17 11.92 5.36
CA GLY A 85 0.96 12.48 6.47
C GLY A 85 0.32 13.70 7.11
N GLY A 86 -1.03 13.77 7.11
CA GLY A 86 -1.83 14.80 7.78
C GLY A 86 -2.57 15.76 6.83
N GLY A 87 -2.73 15.38 5.55
CA GLY A 87 -3.48 16.15 4.56
C GLY A 87 -2.68 16.50 3.31
N ILE A 88 -3.33 17.15 2.35
CA ILE A 88 -2.78 17.52 1.05
C ILE A 88 -1.81 18.68 1.20
N VAL A 89 -0.59 18.56 0.70
CA VAL A 89 0.41 19.63 0.68
C VAL A 89 0.22 20.50 -0.56
N ARG A 90 0.15 21.82 -0.39
CA ARG A 90 -0.01 22.77 -1.50
C ARG A 90 1.15 22.64 -2.50
N GLY A 91 0.81 22.67 -3.78
CA GLY A 91 1.80 22.52 -4.87
C GLY A 91 2.37 21.12 -5.01
N SER A 92 1.75 20.10 -4.39
CA SER A 92 2.16 18.71 -4.54
C SER A 92 1.52 18.03 -5.76
N LEU A 93 2.25 17.06 -6.31
CA LEU A 93 1.75 16.14 -7.33
C LEU A 93 1.67 14.74 -6.71
N VAL A 94 0.46 14.20 -6.64
CA VAL A 94 0.15 12.91 -6.00
C VAL A 94 -0.32 11.91 -7.05
N LEU A 95 0.34 10.76 -7.14
CA LEU A 95 -0.09 9.63 -7.96
C LEU A 95 -0.93 8.67 -7.14
N VAL A 96 -2.12 8.32 -7.65
CA VAL A 96 -2.98 7.27 -7.09
C VAL A 96 -3.03 6.11 -8.08
N GLY A 97 -2.27 5.05 -7.80
CA GLY A 97 -2.17 3.84 -8.62
C GLY A 97 -3.01 2.68 -8.08
N GLY A 98 -3.20 1.65 -8.90
CA GLY A 98 -3.90 0.43 -8.51
C GLY A 98 -4.70 -0.18 -9.67
N ASP A 99 -5.20 -1.40 -9.47
CA ASP A 99 -5.95 -2.15 -10.48
C ASP A 99 -7.22 -1.41 -10.94
N PRO A 100 -7.66 -1.60 -12.20
CA PRO A 100 -8.93 -1.07 -12.67
C PRO A 100 -10.10 -1.59 -11.82
N GLY A 101 -11.02 -0.68 -11.44
CA GLY A 101 -12.20 -1.02 -10.62
C GLY A 101 -11.93 -1.19 -9.12
N ILE A 102 -10.70 -0.92 -8.62
CA ILE A 102 -10.37 -1.04 -7.20
C ILE A 102 -11.01 0.06 -6.32
N GLY A 103 -11.42 1.20 -6.91
CA GLY A 103 -12.05 2.32 -6.19
C GLY A 103 -11.32 3.66 -6.24
N LYS A 104 -10.24 3.81 -7.03
CA LYS A 104 -9.44 5.06 -7.11
C LYS A 104 -10.27 6.30 -7.40
N SER A 105 -11.02 6.28 -8.50
CA SER A 105 -11.90 7.39 -8.92
C SER A 105 -13.02 7.66 -7.93
N THR A 106 -13.52 6.62 -7.24
CA THR A 106 -14.53 6.76 -6.19
C THR A 106 -13.96 7.49 -4.99
N LEU A 107 -12.79 7.09 -4.50
CA LEU A 107 -12.12 7.77 -3.37
C LEU A 107 -11.84 9.23 -3.69
N LEU A 108 -11.25 9.51 -4.85
CA LEU A 108 -10.93 10.90 -5.22
C LEU A 108 -12.18 11.76 -5.42
N LEU A 109 -13.27 11.19 -5.90
CA LEU A 109 -14.55 11.92 -5.98
C LEU A 109 -15.13 12.18 -4.56
N GLN A 110 -14.98 11.24 -3.61
CA GLN A 110 -15.34 11.46 -2.20
C GLN A 110 -14.46 12.55 -1.56
N VAL A 111 -13.15 12.55 -1.82
CA VAL A 111 -12.25 13.63 -1.40
C VAL A 111 -12.71 14.98 -1.95
N CYS A 112 -13.07 15.02 -3.25
CA CYS A 112 -13.63 16.23 -3.84
C CYS A 112 -14.94 16.65 -3.18
N ARG A 113 -15.81 15.70 -2.79
CA ARG A 113 -17.04 16.00 -2.05
C ARG A 113 -16.73 16.69 -0.73
N GLU A 114 -15.91 16.09 0.11
CA GLU A 114 -15.58 16.63 1.43
C GLU A 114 -14.92 18.02 1.33
N LEU A 115 -14.03 18.22 0.36
CA LEU A 115 -13.41 19.51 0.12
C LEU A 115 -14.40 20.52 -0.43
N SER A 116 -15.35 20.11 -1.29
CA SER A 116 -16.38 21.01 -1.84
C SER A 116 -17.28 21.55 -0.73
N LEU A 117 -17.66 20.74 0.24
CA LEU A 117 -18.43 21.15 1.42
C LEU A 117 -17.68 22.19 2.27
N LYS A 118 -16.34 22.17 2.24
CA LYS A 118 -15.47 23.18 2.85
C LYS A 118 -15.24 24.40 1.94
N LYS A 119 -15.93 24.46 0.78
CA LYS A 119 -15.83 25.54 -0.21
C LYS A 119 -14.44 25.71 -0.82
N VAL A 120 -13.64 24.66 -0.84
CA VAL A 120 -12.34 24.65 -1.55
C VAL A 120 -12.62 24.60 -3.04
N PRO A 121 -12.00 25.47 -3.87
CA PRO A 121 -12.13 25.42 -5.33
C PRO A 121 -11.47 24.17 -5.92
N LEU A 122 -12.24 23.35 -6.64
CA LEU A 122 -11.82 22.06 -7.17
C LEU A 122 -12.09 21.95 -8.67
N LEU A 123 -11.20 21.27 -9.37
CA LEU A 123 -11.42 20.89 -10.77
C LEU A 123 -11.17 19.39 -10.94
N TYR A 124 -12.18 18.66 -11.42
CA TYR A 124 -12.07 17.26 -11.78
C TYR A 124 -12.04 17.13 -13.31
N VAL A 125 -10.90 16.69 -13.84
CA VAL A 125 -10.68 16.47 -15.27
C VAL A 125 -10.81 14.98 -15.54
N SER A 126 -11.77 14.58 -16.34
CA SER A 126 -11.98 13.19 -16.74
C SER A 126 -11.70 13.01 -18.23
N GLY A 127 -10.81 12.08 -18.54
CA GLY A 127 -10.55 11.61 -19.90
C GLY A 127 -11.24 10.28 -20.23
N GLU A 128 -11.89 9.63 -19.25
CA GLU A 128 -12.51 8.31 -19.41
C GLU A 128 -14.04 8.36 -19.35
N GLU A 129 -14.58 9.17 -18.44
CA GLU A 129 -16.01 9.21 -18.17
C GLU A 129 -16.66 10.50 -18.65
N SER A 130 -17.89 10.39 -19.13
CA SER A 130 -18.73 11.53 -19.46
C SER A 130 -19.26 12.26 -18.21
N LEU A 131 -19.64 13.53 -18.34
CA LEU A 131 -20.28 14.30 -17.26
C LEU A 131 -21.45 13.56 -16.62
N HIS A 132 -22.27 12.85 -17.43
CA HIS A 132 -23.41 12.09 -16.93
C HIS A 132 -22.97 10.90 -16.06
N GLN A 133 -21.93 10.16 -16.45
CA GLN A 133 -21.43 9.03 -15.67
C GLN A 133 -20.83 9.49 -14.34
N ILE A 134 -20.05 10.60 -14.36
CA ILE A 134 -19.53 11.18 -13.12
C ILE A 134 -20.67 11.64 -12.22
N LYS A 135 -21.71 12.28 -12.78
CA LYS A 135 -22.88 12.72 -12.01
C LYS A 135 -23.63 11.55 -11.38
N MET A 136 -23.86 10.46 -12.10
CA MET A 136 -24.49 9.25 -11.55
C MET A 136 -23.68 8.65 -10.40
N ARG A 137 -22.34 8.73 -10.45
CA ARG A 137 -21.47 8.29 -9.35
C ARG A 137 -21.54 9.26 -8.18
N ALA A 138 -21.50 10.56 -8.44
CA ALA A 138 -21.60 11.60 -7.43
C ALA A 138 -22.93 11.51 -6.64
N ASP A 139 -24.04 11.24 -7.30
CA ASP A 139 -25.36 11.11 -6.66
C ASP A 139 -25.44 9.97 -5.63
N ARG A 140 -24.61 8.93 -5.79
CA ARG A 140 -24.49 7.87 -4.78
C ARG A 140 -23.65 8.26 -3.57
N LEU A 141 -22.72 9.21 -3.76
CA LEU A 141 -21.81 9.66 -2.70
C LEU A 141 -22.42 10.76 -1.83
N GLY A 142 -23.53 11.37 -2.24
CA GLY A 142 -24.23 12.44 -1.52
C GLY A 142 -24.08 13.83 -2.16
N ASP A 143 -24.30 14.88 -1.37
CA ASP A 143 -24.37 16.24 -1.87
C ASP A 143 -22.98 16.83 -2.14
N PHE A 144 -22.89 17.62 -3.20
CA PHE A 144 -21.73 18.41 -3.61
C PHE A 144 -22.11 19.88 -3.70
N THR A 145 -21.14 20.77 -3.60
CA THR A 145 -21.35 22.21 -3.83
C THR A 145 -20.76 22.64 -5.17
N ASP A 146 -21.11 23.85 -5.61
CA ASP A 146 -20.58 24.46 -6.85
C ASP A 146 -19.06 24.75 -6.83
N SER A 147 -18.39 24.47 -5.70
CA SER A 147 -16.93 24.55 -5.60
C SER A 147 -16.21 23.45 -6.39
N LEU A 148 -16.91 22.35 -6.77
CA LEU A 148 -16.40 21.33 -7.66
C LEU A 148 -16.86 21.59 -9.09
N GLU A 149 -15.92 21.89 -9.98
CA GLU A 149 -16.16 21.98 -11.42
C GLU A 149 -15.66 20.73 -12.13
N LEU A 150 -16.38 20.29 -13.18
CA LEU A 150 -16.03 19.11 -13.98
C LEU A 150 -15.61 19.53 -15.39
N LEU A 151 -14.56 18.90 -15.90
CA LEU A 151 -14.08 19.03 -17.27
C LEU A 151 -13.91 17.63 -17.89
N CYS A 152 -14.66 17.33 -18.96
CA CYS A 152 -14.45 16.10 -19.73
C CYS A 152 -13.58 16.43 -20.94
N GLU A 153 -12.28 16.20 -20.84
CA GLU A 153 -11.29 16.58 -21.85
C GLU A 153 -10.05 15.68 -21.74
N THR A 154 -9.45 15.37 -22.88
CA THR A 154 -8.23 14.58 -22.98
C THR A 154 -7.03 15.41 -23.46
N SER A 155 -7.24 16.59 -24.06
CA SER A 155 -6.16 17.48 -24.45
C SER A 155 -5.52 18.15 -23.23
N LEU A 156 -4.22 17.95 -23.08
CA LEU A 156 -3.44 18.57 -22.01
C LEU A 156 -3.44 20.09 -22.09
N ASP A 157 -3.39 20.67 -23.30
CA ASP A 157 -3.33 22.12 -23.49
C ASP A 157 -4.64 22.77 -23.05
N ILE A 158 -5.79 22.18 -23.39
CA ILE A 158 -7.09 22.67 -22.95
C ILE A 158 -7.20 22.59 -21.43
N ALA A 159 -6.83 21.45 -20.84
CA ALA A 159 -6.84 21.28 -19.38
C ALA A 159 -5.94 22.31 -18.68
N LYS A 160 -4.75 22.54 -19.20
CA LYS A 160 -3.78 23.54 -18.72
C LYS A 160 -4.36 24.96 -18.75
N ASP A 161 -4.98 25.35 -19.85
CA ASP A 161 -5.60 26.68 -19.99
C ASP A 161 -6.74 26.89 -18.99
N VAL A 162 -7.56 25.85 -18.76
CA VAL A 162 -8.64 25.90 -17.76
C VAL A 162 -8.05 26.02 -16.34
N ILE A 163 -7.03 25.23 -16.01
CA ILE A 163 -6.36 25.29 -14.69
C ILE A 163 -5.76 26.68 -14.46
N GLN A 164 -5.06 27.25 -15.43
CA GLN A 164 -4.43 28.57 -15.32
C GLN A 164 -5.46 29.70 -15.15
N ARG A 165 -6.60 29.59 -15.82
CA ARG A 165 -7.68 30.59 -15.78
C ARG A 165 -8.49 30.49 -14.49
N LYS A 166 -8.86 29.28 -14.07
CA LYS A 166 -9.71 29.03 -12.90
C LYS A 166 -8.93 29.06 -11.58
N LYS A 167 -7.66 28.68 -11.59
CA LYS A 167 -6.76 28.59 -10.43
C LYS A 167 -7.39 27.81 -9.26
N PRO A 168 -7.85 26.57 -9.47
CA PRO A 168 -8.37 25.76 -8.40
C PRO A 168 -7.28 25.47 -7.35
N GLU A 169 -7.64 25.14 -6.11
CA GLU A 169 -6.66 24.72 -5.10
C GLU A 169 -6.26 23.25 -5.27
N VAL A 170 -7.21 22.43 -5.73
CA VAL A 170 -6.97 21.00 -5.98
C VAL A 170 -7.50 20.62 -7.35
N VAL A 171 -6.73 19.84 -8.10
CA VAL A 171 -7.07 19.28 -9.41
C VAL A 171 -6.99 17.76 -9.34
N VAL A 172 -7.96 17.08 -9.93
CA VAL A 172 -7.90 15.62 -10.16
C VAL A 172 -7.85 15.37 -11.65
N ILE A 173 -6.91 14.53 -12.11
CA ILE A 173 -6.80 14.06 -13.50
C ILE A 173 -7.11 12.56 -13.51
N ASP A 174 -8.21 12.15 -14.11
CA ASP A 174 -8.71 10.76 -14.16
C ASP A 174 -8.99 10.32 -15.60
N SER A 175 -8.07 9.64 -16.28
CA SER A 175 -6.76 9.15 -15.84
C SER A 175 -5.61 9.82 -16.63
N ILE A 176 -4.38 9.68 -16.15
CA ILE A 176 -3.18 10.18 -16.83
C ILE A 176 -2.97 9.51 -18.21
N GLN A 177 -3.42 8.25 -18.33
CA GLN A 177 -3.25 7.47 -19.55
C GLN A 177 -4.11 7.96 -20.71
N THR A 178 -5.20 8.66 -20.45
CA THR A 178 -6.09 9.20 -21.48
C THR A 178 -5.69 10.58 -21.94
N MET A 179 -4.89 11.29 -21.12
CA MET A 179 -4.40 12.63 -21.48
C MET A 179 -3.35 12.56 -22.60
N TYR A 180 -3.38 13.51 -23.49
CA TYR A 180 -2.38 13.61 -24.56
C TYR A 180 -1.95 15.07 -24.81
N ASN A 181 -0.70 15.20 -25.21
CA ASN A 181 -0.10 16.42 -25.71
C ASN A 181 0.05 16.30 -27.23
N GLU A 182 -0.54 17.24 -27.98
CA GLU A 182 -0.50 17.27 -29.45
C GLU A 182 0.92 17.45 -30.02
N GLU A 183 1.84 18.04 -29.24
CA GLU A 183 3.23 18.22 -29.66
C GLU A 183 4.01 16.90 -29.72
N ILE A 184 3.47 15.81 -29.16
CA ILE A 184 4.11 14.50 -29.08
C ILE A 184 3.43 13.55 -30.06
N SER A 185 4.20 12.95 -30.95
CA SER A 185 3.68 12.08 -32.01
C SER A 185 3.25 10.69 -31.56
N SER A 186 3.58 10.26 -30.33
CA SER A 186 3.21 8.95 -29.80
C SER A 186 1.75 8.90 -29.35
N ALA A 187 1.18 7.69 -29.32
CA ALA A 187 -0.23 7.50 -28.97
C ALA A 187 -0.53 7.86 -27.48
N PRO A 188 -1.77 8.27 -27.16
CA PRO A 188 -2.21 8.41 -25.77
C PRO A 188 -1.91 7.13 -24.97
N GLY A 189 -1.50 7.28 -23.72
CA GLY A 189 -1.14 6.16 -22.85
C GLY A 189 0.26 5.57 -23.07
N SER A 190 0.99 6.01 -24.11
CA SER A 190 2.41 5.63 -24.29
C SER A 190 3.30 6.22 -23.18
N VAL A 191 4.47 5.64 -22.97
CA VAL A 191 5.42 6.07 -21.92
C VAL A 191 5.82 7.53 -22.11
N SER A 192 6.08 7.94 -23.34
CA SER A 192 6.46 9.33 -23.66
C SER A 192 5.33 10.32 -23.37
N GLN A 193 4.10 10.04 -23.81
CA GLN A 193 2.93 10.86 -23.52
C GLN A 193 2.70 11.02 -22.01
N VAL A 194 2.67 9.92 -21.29
CA VAL A 194 2.40 9.91 -19.83
C VAL A 194 3.48 10.68 -19.07
N ARG A 195 4.76 10.52 -19.44
CA ARG A 195 5.87 11.26 -18.80
C ARG A 195 5.82 12.77 -19.07
N GLU A 196 5.65 13.17 -20.32
CA GLU A 196 5.59 14.60 -20.67
C GLU A 196 4.37 15.27 -20.06
N THR A 197 3.20 14.65 -20.14
CA THR A 197 1.99 15.16 -19.47
C THR A 197 2.21 15.33 -17.97
N THR A 198 2.81 14.35 -17.30
CA THR A 198 3.14 14.43 -15.88
C THR A 198 4.15 15.55 -15.59
N GLY A 199 5.14 15.75 -16.48
CA GLY A 199 6.12 16.84 -16.38
C GLY A 199 5.46 18.22 -16.42
N VAL A 200 4.51 18.43 -17.33
CA VAL A 200 3.73 19.67 -17.45
C VAL A 200 2.86 19.89 -16.21
N LEU A 201 2.15 18.86 -15.74
CA LEU A 201 1.31 18.94 -14.53
C LEU A 201 2.16 19.24 -13.28
N MET A 202 3.35 18.65 -13.16
CA MET A 202 4.28 18.94 -12.07
C MET A 202 4.74 20.41 -12.10
N GLN A 203 5.04 20.95 -13.27
CA GLN A 203 5.41 22.34 -13.42
C GLN A 203 4.25 23.27 -13.03
N LEU A 204 3.02 22.95 -13.44
CA LEU A 204 1.81 23.70 -13.05
C LEU A 204 1.61 23.67 -11.54
N ALA A 205 1.68 22.49 -10.91
CA ALA A 205 1.55 22.33 -9.48
C ALA A 205 2.52 23.25 -8.72
N LYS A 206 3.81 23.19 -9.08
CA LYS A 206 4.88 23.98 -8.41
C LYS A 206 4.76 25.49 -8.68
N THR A 207 4.39 25.87 -9.91
CA THR A 207 4.35 27.30 -10.29
C THR A 207 3.14 28.03 -9.73
N LEU A 208 1.99 27.34 -9.69
CA LEU A 208 0.72 27.94 -9.25
C LEU A 208 0.38 27.63 -7.79
N GLY A 209 1.13 26.74 -7.12
CA GLY A 209 0.82 26.28 -5.77
C GLY A 209 -0.43 25.41 -5.69
N ILE A 210 -0.81 24.76 -6.79
CA ILE A 210 -2.00 23.91 -6.91
C ILE A 210 -1.63 22.45 -6.59
N SER A 211 -2.43 21.76 -5.81
CA SER A 211 -2.25 20.32 -5.55
C SER A 211 -2.93 19.51 -6.65
N ILE A 212 -2.20 18.60 -7.28
CA ILE A 212 -2.72 17.80 -8.40
C ILE A 212 -2.67 16.32 -8.05
N PHE A 213 -3.82 15.64 -8.13
CA PHE A 213 -3.94 14.19 -8.07
C PHE A 213 -4.00 13.63 -9.48
N ILE A 214 -3.18 12.62 -9.78
CA ILE A 214 -3.23 11.89 -11.03
C ILE A 214 -3.60 10.43 -10.77
N VAL A 215 -4.62 9.94 -11.45
CA VAL A 215 -5.02 8.53 -11.41
C VAL A 215 -4.21 7.76 -12.43
N GLY A 216 -3.61 6.65 -12.00
CA GLY A 216 -2.87 5.72 -12.85
C GLY A 216 -3.41 4.30 -12.75
N HIS A 217 -3.65 3.64 -13.89
CA HIS A 217 -4.05 2.24 -13.94
C HIS A 217 -2.83 1.33 -14.10
N VAL A 218 -2.75 0.28 -13.28
CA VAL A 218 -1.76 -0.79 -13.45
C VAL A 218 -2.26 -1.70 -14.58
N THR A 219 -1.44 -1.88 -15.62
CA THR A 219 -1.79 -2.75 -16.74
C THR A 219 -0.98 -4.04 -16.65
N LYS A 220 -1.67 -5.19 -16.72
CA LYS A 220 -1.04 -6.52 -16.75
C LYS A 220 -0.42 -6.84 -18.11
N ASP A 221 -0.88 -6.17 -19.17
CA ASP A 221 -0.57 -6.53 -20.56
C ASP A 221 0.51 -5.66 -21.21
N GLY A 222 1.16 -4.76 -20.47
CA GLY A 222 2.33 -4.02 -20.94
C GLY A 222 2.11 -3.04 -22.10
N ALA A 223 0.89 -2.86 -22.60
CA ALA A 223 0.60 -1.98 -23.74
C ALA A 223 0.51 -0.49 -23.39
N VAL A 224 0.26 -0.18 -22.12
CA VAL A 224 0.08 1.20 -21.62
C VAL A 224 1.09 1.46 -20.49
N ALA A 225 1.64 2.67 -20.43
CA ALA A 225 2.59 3.05 -19.38
C ALA A 225 1.96 2.92 -17.99
N GLY A 226 2.55 2.07 -17.15
CA GLY A 226 2.11 1.85 -15.78
C GLY A 226 2.51 3.00 -14.83
N PRO A 227 1.93 3.05 -13.62
CA PRO A 227 2.24 4.07 -12.61
C PRO A 227 3.73 4.09 -12.21
N ARG A 228 4.44 2.98 -12.27
CA ARG A 228 5.87 2.88 -11.92
C ARG A 228 6.76 3.84 -12.72
N THR A 229 6.41 4.13 -13.96
CA THR A 229 7.16 5.10 -14.78
C THR A 229 7.11 6.52 -14.21
N LEU A 230 6.09 6.83 -13.41
CA LEU A 230 5.83 8.15 -12.82
C LEU A 230 6.34 8.30 -11.39
N GLU A 231 6.63 7.20 -10.68
CA GLU A 231 7.00 7.23 -9.25
C GLU A 231 8.15 8.18 -8.95
N HIS A 232 9.12 8.30 -9.85
CA HIS A 232 10.26 9.18 -9.67
C HIS A 232 9.93 10.66 -9.86
N MET A 233 8.90 10.97 -10.66
CA MET A 233 8.52 12.34 -11.03
C MET A 233 7.62 13.00 -10.01
N VAL A 234 6.74 12.23 -9.34
CA VAL A 234 5.74 12.75 -8.40
C VAL A 234 6.30 12.90 -6.98
N ASP A 235 5.63 13.70 -6.16
CA ASP A 235 6.03 13.93 -4.76
C ASP A 235 5.53 12.82 -3.83
N THR A 236 4.32 12.31 -4.09
CA THR A 236 3.68 11.26 -3.30
C THR A 236 3.11 10.18 -4.22
N VAL A 237 3.27 8.92 -3.85
CA VAL A 237 2.72 7.75 -4.54
C VAL A 237 1.87 6.96 -3.56
N LEU A 238 0.60 6.80 -3.91
CA LEU A 238 -0.38 6.01 -3.19
C LEU A 238 -0.80 4.84 -4.07
N TYR A 239 -0.78 3.62 -3.51
CA TYR A 239 -1.31 2.43 -4.19
C TYR A 239 -2.54 1.90 -3.50
N PHE A 240 -3.59 1.65 -4.28
CA PHE A 240 -4.73 0.85 -3.86
C PHE A 240 -4.40 -0.63 -4.01
N GLU A 241 -4.54 -1.37 -2.92
CA GLU A 241 -4.37 -2.81 -2.82
C GLU A 241 -5.69 -3.46 -2.36
N GLY A 242 -5.94 -4.69 -2.76
CA GLY A 242 -7.10 -5.49 -2.34
C GLY A 242 -7.58 -6.41 -3.46
N ASP A 243 -8.29 -7.47 -3.08
CA ASP A 243 -8.93 -8.37 -4.03
C ASP A 243 -10.33 -7.84 -4.38
N ARG A 244 -10.79 -8.10 -5.64
CA ARG A 244 -12.13 -7.70 -6.09
C ARG A 244 -13.26 -8.40 -5.33
N TYR A 245 -12.96 -9.55 -4.73
CA TYR A 245 -13.92 -10.36 -3.96
C TYR A 245 -13.96 -9.98 -2.48
N GLU A 246 -13.01 -9.15 -2.00
CA GLU A 246 -12.99 -8.67 -0.63
C GLU A 246 -13.67 -7.31 -0.53
N SER A 247 -14.34 -7.08 0.60
CA SER A 247 -15.02 -5.80 0.86
C SER A 247 -14.04 -4.67 1.16
N TYR A 248 -12.80 -5.01 1.56
CA TYR A 248 -11.83 -4.03 2.03
C TYR A 248 -10.82 -3.65 0.97
N ARG A 249 -10.35 -2.42 1.11
CA ARG A 249 -9.33 -1.80 0.26
C ARG A 249 -8.29 -1.13 1.14
N ILE A 250 -7.04 -1.33 0.82
CA ILE A 250 -5.91 -0.71 1.51
C ILE A 250 -5.33 0.34 0.58
N LEU A 251 -5.20 1.55 1.08
CA LEU A 251 -4.45 2.60 0.42
C LEU A 251 -3.08 2.70 1.07
N ARG A 252 -2.03 2.36 0.36
CA ARG A 252 -0.65 2.36 0.86
C ARG A 252 0.15 3.53 0.31
N GLY A 253 0.82 4.26 1.20
CA GLY A 253 1.81 5.29 0.84
C GLY A 253 3.17 4.67 0.53
N VAL A 254 3.51 4.53 -0.75
CA VAL A 254 4.79 3.93 -1.19
C VAL A 254 5.91 4.97 -1.24
N LYS A 255 5.57 6.22 -1.57
CA LYS A 255 6.48 7.36 -1.58
C LYS A 255 5.77 8.57 -1.01
N ASN A 256 6.43 9.28 -0.10
CA ASN A 256 5.92 10.54 0.42
C ASN A 256 7.09 11.46 0.78
N ARG A 257 7.24 12.59 0.06
CA ARG A 257 8.28 13.60 0.35
C ARG A 257 7.94 14.46 1.56
N PHE A 258 6.69 14.42 2.00
CA PHE A 258 6.13 15.31 3.03
C PHE A 258 5.75 14.58 4.31
N GLY A 259 6.00 13.27 4.38
CA GLY A 259 5.61 12.46 5.54
C GLY A 259 6.24 11.07 5.53
N SER A 260 5.73 10.23 6.42
CA SER A 260 6.15 8.82 6.51
C SER A 260 5.77 8.07 5.24
N THR A 261 6.60 7.12 4.86
CA THR A 261 6.27 6.10 3.85
C THR A 261 5.75 4.84 4.53
N ASN A 262 5.04 3.99 3.78
CA ASN A 262 4.42 2.75 4.26
C ASN A 262 3.22 2.96 5.21
N GLU A 263 2.75 4.21 5.39
CA GLU A 263 1.46 4.43 6.06
C GLU A 263 0.34 3.80 5.24
N ILE A 264 -0.64 3.23 5.94
CA ILE A 264 -1.82 2.65 5.29
C ILE A 264 -3.12 3.29 5.78
N GLY A 265 -4.06 3.42 4.84
CA GLY A 265 -5.46 3.72 5.10
C GLY A 265 -6.31 2.52 4.74
N VAL A 266 -7.27 2.16 5.59
CA VAL A 266 -8.14 1.01 5.38
C VAL A 266 -9.56 1.48 5.14
N PHE A 267 -10.15 1.00 4.06
CA PHE A 267 -11.49 1.37 3.62
C PHE A 267 -12.34 0.13 3.36
N GLU A 268 -13.62 0.20 3.65
CA GLU A 268 -14.62 -0.79 3.25
C GLU A 268 -15.40 -0.29 2.04
N MET A 269 -15.52 -1.11 0.99
CA MET A 269 -16.30 -0.78 -0.20
C MET A 269 -17.77 -1.08 0.04
N LYS A 270 -18.62 -0.05 0.05
CA LYS A 270 -20.07 -0.17 0.18
C LYS A 270 -20.79 0.43 -1.02
N ALA A 271 -22.12 0.34 -1.03
CA ALA A 271 -22.94 0.90 -2.10
C ALA A 271 -22.81 2.43 -2.21
N GLU A 272 -22.68 3.10 -1.07
CA GLU A 272 -22.48 4.54 -0.92
C GLU A 272 -21.04 5.00 -1.10
N GLY A 273 -20.10 4.10 -1.39
CA GLY A 273 -18.69 4.41 -1.64
C GLY A 273 -17.72 3.70 -0.70
N LEU A 274 -16.56 4.30 -0.49
CA LEU A 274 -15.52 3.83 0.42
C LEU A 274 -15.71 4.44 1.80
N ILE A 275 -15.87 3.58 2.80
CA ILE A 275 -16.05 3.97 4.21
C ILE A 275 -14.77 3.67 4.96
N GLU A 276 -14.32 4.60 5.78
CA GLU A 276 -13.14 4.46 6.61
C GLU A 276 -13.32 3.36 7.66
N VAL A 277 -12.28 2.55 7.84
CA VAL A 277 -12.24 1.54 8.91
C VAL A 277 -11.40 2.09 10.06
N GLU A 278 -12.08 2.58 11.09
CA GLU A 278 -11.40 3.19 12.26
C GLU A 278 -10.48 2.20 12.98
N ASN A 279 -10.91 0.95 13.10
CA ASN A 279 -10.15 -0.10 13.76
C ASN A 279 -9.96 -1.35 12.86
N PRO A 280 -8.93 -1.35 11.98
CA PRO A 280 -8.66 -2.51 11.13
C PRO A 280 -8.39 -3.79 11.90
N SER A 281 -7.82 -3.71 13.12
CA SER A 281 -7.52 -4.88 13.94
C SER A 281 -8.79 -5.62 14.38
N GLU A 282 -9.84 -4.91 14.80
CA GLU A 282 -11.12 -5.54 15.17
C GLU A 282 -11.72 -6.29 13.99
N TYR A 283 -11.60 -5.69 12.82
CA TYR A 283 -12.10 -6.31 11.59
C TYR A 283 -11.30 -7.57 11.22
N MET A 284 -9.96 -7.47 11.21
CA MET A 284 -9.06 -8.59 10.87
C MET A 284 -9.21 -9.79 11.81
N LEU A 285 -9.72 -9.56 13.02
CA LEU A 285 -10.00 -10.58 14.02
C LEU A 285 -11.45 -11.07 14.00
N SER A 286 -12.33 -10.44 13.21
CA SER A 286 -13.73 -10.86 13.11
C SER A 286 -13.83 -12.24 12.46
N GLY A 287 -14.63 -13.14 13.06
CA GLY A 287 -14.81 -14.51 12.56
C GLY A 287 -13.67 -15.47 12.92
N LYS A 288 -12.74 -15.12 13.84
CA LYS A 288 -11.75 -16.03 14.35
C LYS A 288 -12.44 -17.28 14.95
N PRO A 289 -12.02 -18.50 14.56
CA PRO A 289 -12.64 -19.72 15.07
C PRO A 289 -12.28 -19.94 16.55
N GLU A 290 -13.28 -20.27 17.34
CA GLU A 290 -13.09 -20.64 18.75
C GLU A 290 -12.62 -22.09 18.88
N GLY A 291 -11.64 -22.34 19.74
CA GLY A 291 -11.20 -23.71 20.10
C GLY A 291 -10.50 -24.48 18.98
N ALA A 292 -10.04 -23.83 17.90
CA ALA A 292 -9.31 -24.48 16.82
C ALA A 292 -7.79 -24.40 17.02
N SER A 293 -7.09 -25.52 16.69
CA SER A 293 -5.63 -25.51 16.58
C SER A 293 -5.20 -24.85 15.27
N GLY A 294 -3.99 -24.32 15.21
CA GLY A 294 -3.43 -23.71 14.00
C GLY A 294 -3.77 -22.22 13.82
N SER A 295 -4.44 -21.60 14.77
CA SER A 295 -4.74 -20.16 14.74
C SER A 295 -4.04 -19.42 15.88
N ILE A 296 -3.40 -18.28 15.56
CA ILE A 296 -2.82 -17.37 16.55
C ILE A 296 -2.90 -15.93 16.04
N VAL A 297 -3.06 -14.99 16.97
CA VAL A 297 -3.01 -13.57 16.66
C VAL A 297 -1.57 -13.05 16.78
N THR A 298 -1.17 -12.23 15.83
CA THR A 298 0.10 -11.50 15.83
C THR A 298 -0.13 -10.01 15.62
N CYS A 299 0.92 -9.21 15.85
CA CYS A 299 0.88 -7.76 15.60
C CYS A 299 1.96 -7.37 14.61
N SER A 300 1.55 -6.83 13.46
CA SER A 300 2.40 -6.15 12.48
C SER A 300 2.36 -4.64 12.69
N ILE A 301 3.40 -3.93 12.26
CA ILE A 301 3.42 -2.46 12.15
C ILE A 301 3.44 -2.09 10.67
N GLU A 302 2.47 -1.30 10.27
CA GLU A 302 2.43 -0.69 8.95
C GLU A 302 2.54 0.83 9.10
N GLY A 303 3.66 1.37 8.65
CA GLY A 303 4.02 2.77 8.93
C GLY A 303 4.18 3.04 10.41
N SER A 304 3.25 3.78 10.98
CA SER A 304 3.19 4.09 12.42
C SER A 304 2.11 3.29 13.17
N ARG A 305 1.32 2.47 12.46
CA ARG A 305 0.12 1.83 13.00
C ARG A 305 0.33 0.36 13.34
N PRO A 306 0.11 -0.06 14.59
CA PRO A 306 0.01 -1.48 14.92
C PRO A 306 -1.30 -2.06 14.38
N ILE A 307 -1.21 -3.21 13.73
CA ILE A 307 -2.34 -3.97 13.19
C ILE A 307 -2.27 -5.38 13.72
N LEU A 308 -3.32 -5.79 14.42
CA LEU A 308 -3.48 -7.16 14.85
C LEU A 308 -4.12 -7.97 13.73
N LEU A 309 -3.57 -9.14 13.48
CA LEU A 309 -4.04 -10.04 12.43
C LEU A 309 -3.95 -11.49 12.89
N GLU A 310 -4.83 -12.32 12.35
CA GLU A 310 -4.83 -13.75 12.60
C GLU A 310 -3.95 -14.46 11.58
N ILE A 311 -3.04 -15.31 12.05
CA ILE A 311 -2.30 -16.28 11.24
C ILE A 311 -2.93 -17.65 11.44
N GLN A 312 -3.33 -18.25 10.34
CA GLN A 312 -3.88 -19.60 10.29
C GLN A 312 -2.88 -20.52 9.61
N ALA A 313 -2.67 -21.71 10.18
CA ALA A 313 -1.88 -22.76 9.58
C ALA A 313 -2.62 -24.09 9.65
N LEU A 314 -2.61 -24.82 8.55
CA LEU A 314 -3.07 -26.19 8.47
C LEU A 314 -1.89 -27.09 8.08
N VAL A 315 -1.55 -28.02 8.94
CA VAL A 315 -0.47 -29.00 8.72
C VAL A 315 -1.06 -30.40 8.79
N CYS A 316 -0.97 -31.14 7.70
CA CYS A 316 -1.46 -32.50 7.60
C CYS A 316 -0.41 -33.42 6.99
N HIS A 317 -0.53 -34.73 7.21
CA HIS A 317 0.35 -35.69 6.56
C HIS A 317 0.14 -35.67 5.05
N SER A 318 1.24 -35.64 4.28
CA SER A 318 1.17 -35.68 2.82
C SER A 318 1.03 -37.11 2.34
N PHE A 319 0.07 -37.34 1.45
CA PHE A 319 -0.08 -38.62 0.74
C PHE A 319 0.82 -38.72 -0.50
N PHE A 320 1.56 -37.66 -0.81
CA PHE A 320 2.42 -37.57 -1.98
C PHE A 320 3.89 -37.53 -1.56
N ASN A 321 4.77 -38.06 -2.42
CA ASN A 321 6.23 -38.02 -2.19
C ASN A 321 6.80 -36.58 -2.19
N ASN A 322 6.05 -35.62 -2.68
CA ASN A 322 6.43 -34.20 -2.68
C ASN A 322 5.38 -33.38 -1.90
N PRO A 323 5.61 -33.07 -0.62
CA PRO A 323 4.69 -32.31 0.19
C PRO A 323 4.39 -30.92 -0.38
N ARG A 324 3.12 -30.53 -0.34
CA ARG A 324 2.66 -29.23 -0.83
C ARG A 324 2.80 -28.19 0.27
N ARG A 325 3.28 -27.02 -0.11
CA ARG A 325 3.34 -25.87 0.79
C ARG A 325 2.70 -24.67 0.08
N THR A 326 1.85 -23.97 0.80
CA THR A 326 1.13 -22.80 0.26
C THR A 326 1.18 -21.68 1.29
N ALA A 327 1.45 -20.47 0.83
CA ALA A 327 1.41 -19.28 1.66
C ALA A 327 0.49 -18.25 0.98
N ASN A 328 -0.47 -17.73 1.73
CA ASN A 328 -1.33 -16.65 1.34
C ASN A 328 -1.17 -15.49 2.33
N GLY A 329 -1.01 -14.28 1.82
CA GLY A 329 -0.77 -13.08 2.64
C GLY A 329 0.67 -12.90 3.14
N THR A 330 1.59 -13.87 2.90
CA THR A 330 3.02 -13.75 3.25
C THR A 330 3.90 -14.41 2.21
N ASP A 331 5.23 -14.24 2.33
CA ASP A 331 6.19 -14.80 1.38
C ASP A 331 6.32 -16.33 1.54
N TYR A 332 6.20 -17.04 0.43
CA TYR A 332 6.32 -18.50 0.36
C TYR A 332 7.69 -19.01 0.85
N ASN A 333 8.78 -18.32 0.49
CA ASN A 333 10.12 -18.73 0.88
C ASN A 333 10.34 -18.53 2.38
N LYS A 334 9.74 -17.47 2.96
CA LYS A 334 9.74 -17.24 4.41
C LYS A 334 9.07 -18.41 5.15
N VAL A 335 7.91 -18.87 4.71
CA VAL A 335 7.21 -20.00 5.33
C VAL A 335 8.07 -21.26 5.25
N ASN A 336 8.68 -21.57 4.10
CA ASN A 336 9.58 -22.71 3.94
C ASN A 336 10.79 -22.65 4.89
N LEU A 337 11.38 -21.49 5.03
CA LEU A 337 12.50 -21.25 5.93
C LEU A 337 12.11 -21.47 7.39
N LEU A 338 10.97 -20.93 7.82
CA LEU A 338 10.47 -21.11 9.20
C LEU A 338 10.09 -22.58 9.50
N MET A 339 9.55 -23.30 8.51
CA MET A 339 9.32 -24.76 8.64
C MET A 339 10.62 -25.53 8.83
N ALA A 340 11.68 -25.20 8.08
CA ALA A 340 12.99 -25.83 8.26
C ALA A 340 13.60 -25.53 9.65
N VAL A 341 13.40 -24.30 10.17
CA VAL A 341 13.79 -23.92 11.53
C VAL A 341 13.02 -24.74 12.57
N LEU A 342 11.70 -24.88 12.43
CA LEU A 342 10.87 -25.71 13.32
C LEU A 342 11.32 -27.18 13.33
N GLU A 343 11.59 -27.73 12.17
CA GLU A 343 12.07 -29.10 12.03
C GLU A 343 13.40 -29.30 12.74
N LYS A 344 14.39 -28.46 12.44
CA LYS A 344 15.75 -28.64 12.97
C LYS A 344 15.91 -28.18 14.41
N ARG A 345 15.20 -27.16 14.87
CA ARG A 345 15.41 -26.52 16.18
C ARG A 345 14.35 -26.87 17.21
N ALA A 346 13.12 -27.16 16.80
CA ALA A 346 12.04 -27.56 17.69
C ALA A 346 11.71 -29.08 17.63
N ASN A 347 12.43 -29.85 16.81
CA ASN A 347 12.21 -31.28 16.58
C ASN A 347 10.76 -31.60 16.16
N LEU A 348 10.17 -30.76 15.29
CA LEU A 348 8.90 -31.05 14.66
C LEU A 348 9.13 -31.71 13.30
N SER A 349 8.68 -32.95 13.12
CA SER A 349 8.73 -33.62 11.81
C SER A 349 7.72 -32.99 10.87
N LEU A 350 8.23 -32.22 9.90
CA LEU A 350 7.44 -31.48 8.90
C LEU A 350 7.81 -31.83 7.47
N SER A 351 8.85 -32.64 7.27
CA SER A 351 9.34 -33.05 5.95
C SER A 351 8.33 -33.84 5.14
N ASP A 352 7.45 -34.59 5.81
CA ASP A 352 6.40 -35.44 5.25
C ASP A 352 5.00 -34.80 5.35
N CYS A 353 4.92 -33.49 5.59
CA CYS A 353 3.66 -32.77 5.80
C CYS A 353 3.39 -31.75 4.72
N ASP A 354 2.14 -31.73 4.25
CA ASP A 354 1.56 -30.59 3.56
C ASP A 354 1.34 -29.47 4.57
N ALA A 355 1.61 -28.24 4.17
CA ALA A 355 1.44 -27.06 5.02
C ALA A 355 0.82 -25.90 4.25
N TYR A 356 -0.22 -25.35 4.81
CA TYR A 356 -0.96 -24.21 4.28
C TYR A 356 -0.94 -23.10 5.34
N VAL A 357 -0.41 -21.93 4.99
CA VAL A 357 -0.37 -20.76 5.87
C VAL A 357 -1.17 -19.64 5.23
N ASN A 358 -2.06 -19.05 6.00
CA ASN A 358 -2.92 -17.96 5.55
C ASN A 358 -2.91 -16.82 6.59
N ILE A 359 -2.75 -15.59 6.11
CA ILE A 359 -3.05 -14.39 6.91
C ILE A 359 -4.49 -14.02 6.62
N ALA A 360 -5.33 -14.04 7.67
CA ALA A 360 -6.74 -13.70 7.53
C ALA A 360 -6.93 -12.23 7.13
N GLY A 361 -8.02 -11.94 6.37
CA GLY A 361 -8.36 -10.58 5.96
C GLY A 361 -7.73 -10.11 4.64
N GLY A 362 -7.08 -11.02 3.86
CA GLY A 362 -6.61 -10.75 2.50
C GLY A 362 -5.43 -9.76 2.39
N ILE A 363 -4.80 -9.41 3.49
CA ILE A 363 -3.69 -8.46 3.53
C ILE A 363 -2.35 -9.17 3.34
N ARG A 364 -1.46 -8.57 2.56
CA ARG A 364 -0.07 -9.03 2.47
C ARG A 364 0.78 -8.36 3.53
N MET A 365 1.42 -9.19 4.38
CA MET A 365 2.30 -8.76 5.45
C MET A 365 3.66 -9.45 5.34
N ASN A 366 4.73 -8.67 5.29
CA ASN A 366 6.10 -9.19 5.17
C ASN A 366 7.00 -8.72 6.33
N GLU A 367 6.44 -8.05 7.33
CA GLU A 367 7.19 -7.60 8.49
C GLU A 367 7.77 -8.80 9.27
N PRO A 368 9.07 -8.75 9.68
CA PRO A 368 9.67 -9.85 10.44
C PRO A 368 8.98 -10.18 11.76
N ALA A 369 8.28 -9.23 12.36
CA ALA A 369 7.58 -9.42 13.62
C ALA A 369 6.51 -10.52 13.60
N ILE A 370 5.95 -10.86 12.40
CA ILE A 370 4.95 -11.93 12.27
C ILE A 370 5.55 -13.33 12.24
N ASP A 371 6.87 -13.48 12.14
CA ASP A 371 7.54 -14.78 12.02
C ASP A 371 7.19 -15.70 13.19
N LEU A 372 7.19 -15.15 14.42
CA LEU A 372 6.81 -15.90 15.61
C LEU A 372 5.38 -16.41 15.54
N GLY A 373 4.45 -15.61 15.00
CA GLY A 373 3.07 -16.01 14.76
C GLY A 373 2.97 -17.17 13.76
N ILE A 374 3.71 -17.12 12.65
CA ILE A 374 3.76 -18.20 11.64
C ILE A 374 4.29 -19.49 12.28
N VAL A 375 5.40 -19.41 13.03
CA VAL A 375 6.01 -20.53 13.72
C VAL A 375 5.04 -21.17 14.71
N LEU A 376 4.36 -20.36 15.51
CA LEU A 376 3.42 -20.85 16.53
C LEU A 376 2.14 -21.41 15.93
N ALA A 377 1.61 -20.83 14.84
CA ALA A 377 0.47 -21.38 14.11
C ALA A 377 0.78 -22.76 13.53
N ILE A 378 1.94 -22.92 12.85
CA ILE A 378 2.39 -24.21 12.33
C ILE A 378 2.58 -25.24 13.46
N ALA A 379 3.24 -24.86 14.55
CA ALA A 379 3.47 -25.74 15.70
C ALA A 379 2.16 -26.12 16.39
N SER A 380 1.23 -25.19 16.55
CA SER A 380 -0.12 -25.39 17.08
C SER A 380 -0.89 -26.42 16.25
N SER A 381 -0.96 -26.23 14.92
CA SER A 381 -1.60 -27.17 13.99
C SER A 381 -0.96 -28.55 14.02
N LYS A 382 0.38 -28.66 13.95
CA LYS A 382 1.09 -29.95 13.93
C LYS A 382 0.91 -30.75 15.23
N LYS A 383 0.78 -30.08 16.38
CA LYS A 383 0.67 -30.68 17.70
C LYS A 383 -0.75 -30.69 18.28
N ASP A 384 -1.70 -30.18 17.52
CA ASP A 384 -3.09 -30.05 17.94
C ASP A 384 -3.27 -29.25 19.24
N ILE A 385 -2.48 -28.16 19.39
CA ILE A 385 -2.50 -27.31 20.57
C ILE A 385 -3.50 -26.14 20.28
N ILE A 386 -4.56 -26.09 21.07
CA ILE A 386 -5.49 -24.94 21.04
C ILE A 386 -4.81 -23.77 21.76
N VAL A 387 -4.59 -22.68 21.03
CA VAL A 387 -4.08 -21.43 21.59
C VAL A 387 -5.24 -20.63 22.15
N ARG A 388 -5.10 -20.08 23.36
CA ARG A 388 -6.13 -19.23 23.97
C ARG A 388 -6.41 -18.02 23.07
N GLU A 389 -7.67 -17.67 22.95
CA GLU A 389 -8.16 -16.58 22.07
C GLU A 389 -7.62 -15.21 22.46
N ASP A 390 -7.36 -15.00 23.76
CA ASP A 390 -6.81 -13.78 24.33
C ASP A 390 -5.27 -13.74 24.34
N THR A 391 -4.62 -14.61 23.55
CA THR A 391 -3.16 -14.67 23.40
C THR A 391 -2.74 -14.05 22.07
N ILE A 392 -1.74 -13.18 22.14
CA ILE A 392 -1.07 -12.58 20.99
C ILE A 392 0.44 -12.83 21.07
N CYS A 393 1.11 -12.87 19.93
CA CYS A 393 2.56 -12.98 19.88
C CYS A 393 3.15 -12.07 18.81
N PHE A 394 4.41 -11.69 18.95
CA PHE A 394 5.20 -11.10 17.88
C PHE A 394 6.69 -11.30 18.14
N GLY A 395 7.47 -11.35 17.06
CA GLY A 395 8.94 -11.50 17.13
C GLY A 395 9.51 -11.99 15.81
N GLU A 396 10.72 -11.59 15.48
CA GLU A 396 11.47 -12.14 14.36
C GLU A 396 12.09 -13.49 14.76
N VAL A 397 12.13 -14.45 13.85
CA VAL A 397 12.72 -15.78 14.10
C VAL A 397 13.96 -15.98 13.24
N GLY A 398 15.11 -16.16 13.88
CA GLY A 398 16.36 -16.45 13.21
C GLY A 398 16.57 -17.93 12.90
N LEU A 399 17.56 -18.24 12.05
CA LEU A 399 17.87 -19.59 11.57
C LEU A 399 18.35 -20.56 12.68
N SER A 400 18.85 -20.04 13.81
CA SER A 400 19.22 -20.83 14.97
C SER A 400 18.01 -21.15 15.88
N GLY A 401 16.82 -20.64 15.55
CA GLY A 401 15.60 -20.77 16.33
C GLY A 401 15.49 -19.72 17.45
N GLU A 402 16.37 -18.73 17.46
CA GLU A 402 16.30 -17.58 18.37
C GLU A 402 15.13 -16.66 18.01
N VAL A 403 14.53 -16.03 19.03
CA VAL A 403 13.50 -15.01 18.87
C VAL A 403 14.13 -13.64 19.10
N ARG A 404 14.17 -12.84 18.06
CA ARG A 404 14.83 -11.54 18.02
C ARG A 404 13.86 -10.41 18.29
N GLY A 405 14.40 -9.31 18.84
CA GLY A 405 13.66 -8.08 19.08
C GLY A 405 13.13 -7.43 17.82
N VAL A 406 12.00 -6.79 17.97
CA VAL A 406 11.34 -6.01 16.92
C VAL A 406 11.10 -4.58 17.38
N THR A 407 10.96 -3.67 16.44
CA THR A 407 10.70 -2.26 16.72
C THR A 407 9.29 -2.02 17.28
N MET A 408 9.09 -0.92 17.98
CA MET A 408 7.78 -0.46 18.47
C MET A 408 7.04 -1.50 19.33
N SER A 409 7.76 -2.29 20.13
CA SER A 409 7.18 -3.35 20.96
C SER A 409 6.15 -2.81 21.95
N GLU A 410 6.36 -1.61 22.50
CA GLU A 410 5.43 -0.95 23.40
C GLU A 410 4.08 -0.66 22.75
N GLN A 411 4.10 -0.13 21.51
CA GLN A 411 2.88 0.17 20.76
C GLN A 411 2.10 -1.10 20.40
N ARG A 412 2.80 -2.19 20.07
CA ARG A 412 2.18 -3.50 19.79
C ARG A 412 1.44 -4.05 21.01
N VAL A 413 2.09 -3.99 22.18
CA VAL A 413 1.48 -4.45 23.45
C VAL A 413 0.33 -3.54 23.88
N ALA A 414 0.47 -2.22 23.69
CA ALA A 414 -0.59 -1.27 24.00
C ALA A 414 -1.85 -1.50 23.15
N GLU A 415 -1.69 -1.74 21.85
CA GLU A 415 -2.83 -2.07 20.97
C GLU A 415 -3.46 -3.42 21.31
N ALA A 416 -2.65 -4.45 21.60
CA ALA A 416 -3.14 -5.73 22.06
C ALA A 416 -3.99 -5.59 23.34
N LYS A 417 -3.50 -4.83 24.32
CA LYS A 417 -4.23 -4.53 25.56
C LYS A 417 -5.55 -3.80 25.30
N LYS A 418 -5.53 -2.77 24.44
CA LYS A 418 -6.72 -1.99 24.05
C LYS A 418 -7.81 -2.90 23.47
N LEU A 419 -7.43 -3.90 22.68
CA LEU A 419 -8.35 -4.87 22.08
C LEU A 419 -8.67 -6.08 22.99
N GLY A 420 -8.29 -6.02 24.28
CA GLY A 420 -8.73 -6.97 25.30
C GLY A 420 -7.89 -8.22 25.44
N PHE A 421 -6.75 -8.33 24.74
CA PHE A 421 -5.83 -9.45 24.91
C PHE A 421 -5.27 -9.48 26.34
N LYS A 422 -5.12 -10.68 26.88
CA LYS A 422 -4.68 -10.92 28.26
C LYS A 422 -3.26 -11.46 28.36
N LYS A 423 -2.74 -12.06 27.28
CA LYS A 423 -1.40 -12.63 27.22
C LYS A 423 -0.67 -12.21 25.95
N CYS A 424 0.57 -11.73 26.09
CA CYS A 424 1.43 -11.34 24.98
C CYS A 424 2.77 -12.06 25.06
N ILE A 425 3.10 -12.87 24.03
CA ILE A 425 4.37 -13.57 23.90
C ILE A 425 5.31 -12.70 23.08
N VAL A 426 6.39 -12.24 23.68
CA VAL A 426 7.31 -11.26 23.09
C VAL A 426 8.76 -11.73 23.12
N PRO A 427 9.65 -11.20 22.28
CA PRO A 427 11.07 -11.46 22.40
C PRO A 427 11.59 -11.05 23.79
N LYS A 428 12.42 -11.88 24.42
CA LYS A 428 12.97 -11.63 25.77
C LYS A 428 13.68 -10.28 25.86
N VAL A 429 14.34 -9.86 24.78
CA VAL A 429 15.05 -8.58 24.71
C VAL A 429 14.11 -7.36 24.74
N CYS A 430 12.83 -7.55 24.40
CA CYS A 430 11.83 -6.47 24.44
C CYS A 430 11.20 -6.26 25.83
N LEU A 431 11.41 -7.18 26.80
CA LEU A 431 10.78 -7.11 28.11
C LEU A 431 11.01 -5.80 28.86
N THR A 432 12.23 -5.25 28.81
CA THR A 432 12.57 -3.99 29.48
C THR A 432 11.72 -2.82 28.99
N GLY A 433 11.33 -2.82 27.70
CA GLY A 433 10.51 -1.78 27.10
C GLY A 433 9.00 -1.92 27.30
N VAL A 434 8.52 -3.12 27.74
CA VAL A 434 7.08 -3.41 27.78
C VAL A 434 6.58 -3.85 29.17
N SER A 435 7.46 -4.21 30.10
CA SER A 435 7.12 -4.74 31.42
C SER A 435 6.31 -3.79 32.31
N HIS A 436 6.33 -2.49 32.02
CA HIS A 436 5.56 -1.46 32.76
C HIS A 436 4.08 -1.43 32.33
N ILE A 437 3.68 -2.11 31.25
CA ILE A 437 2.30 -2.12 30.75
C ILE A 437 1.48 -3.10 31.61
N GLY A 438 0.73 -2.56 32.58
CA GLY A 438 -0.17 -3.37 33.41
C GLY A 438 -1.42 -3.86 32.67
N GLY A 439 -2.06 -4.93 33.20
CA GLY A 439 -3.34 -5.44 32.69
C GLY A 439 -3.25 -6.46 31.53
N ILE A 440 -2.04 -6.84 31.13
CA ILE A 440 -1.74 -7.93 30.19
C ILE A 440 -0.53 -8.71 30.71
N GLU A 441 -0.60 -10.04 30.68
CA GLU A 441 0.52 -10.93 31.01
C GLU A 441 1.55 -10.91 29.87
N ILE A 442 2.80 -10.52 30.16
CA ILE A 442 3.86 -10.45 29.17
C ILE A 442 4.84 -11.61 29.39
N VAL A 443 4.96 -12.49 28.42
CA VAL A 443 5.83 -13.66 28.45
C VAL A 443 7.00 -13.44 27.49
N GLY A 444 8.20 -13.23 28.05
CA GLY A 444 9.43 -13.07 27.24
C GLY A 444 10.03 -14.42 26.87
N VAL A 445 10.27 -14.63 25.56
CA VAL A 445 10.87 -15.88 25.04
C VAL A 445 12.17 -15.58 24.29
N ALA A 446 13.18 -16.45 24.48
CA ALA A 446 14.46 -16.30 23.81
C ALA A 446 14.57 -17.15 22.53
N ASN A 447 13.77 -18.22 22.43
CA ASN A 447 13.78 -19.14 21.30
C ASN A 447 12.41 -19.76 21.05
N ILE A 448 12.26 -20.43 19.90
CA ILE A 448 10.99 -21.03 19.46
C ILE A 448 10.49 -22.16 20.37
N LYS A 449 11.39 -22.86 21.10
CA LYS A 449 10.97 -23.91 22.04
C LYS A 449 10.24 -23.29 23.23
N GLU A 450 10.81 -22.24 23.82
CA GLU A 450 10.17 -21.48 24.90
C GLU A 450 8.82 -20.91 24.44
N ALA A 451 8.74 -20.41 23.20
CA ALA A 451 7.49 -19.86 22.63
C ALA A 451 6.42 -20.94 22.47
N ILE A 452 6.79 -22.14 21.98
CA ILE A 452 5.87 -23.30 21.88
C ILE A 452 5.39 -23.77 23.27
N GLU A 453 6.25 -23.77 24.28
CA GLU A 453 5.83 -24.07 25.65
C GLU A 453 4.92 -22.98 26.22
N ALA A 454 5.15 -21.72 25.89
CA ALA A 454 4.31 -20.61 26.35
C ALA A 454 2.85 -20.70 25.86
N ILE A 455 2.59 -21.29 24.69
CA ILE A 455 1.21 -21.53 24.22
C ILE A 455 0.57 -22.78 24.81
N ARG A 456 1.37 -23.71 25.40
CA ARG A 456 0.90 -24.96 26.01
C ARG A 456 0.37 -24.80 27.43
N SER A 457 0.63 -23.71 28.12
CA SER A 457 0.56 -23.57 29.58
C SER A 457 -0.82 -23.79 30.21
N TYR A 458 -1.82 -24.37 29.53
CA TYR A 458 -3.17 -24.54 30.07
C TYR A 458 -3.80 -25.95 30.04
N ILE A 459 -3.11 -26.99 29.59
CA ILE A 459 -3.69 -28.36 29.54
C ILE A 459 -3.65 -29.06 30.90
N LYS A 460 -3.01 -28.48 31.93
CA LYS A 460 -2.79 -29.19 33.20
C LYS A 460 -3.93 -29.22 34.22
N ILE A 461 -5.08 -28.58 33.95
CA ILE A 461 -6.16 -28.46 34.97
C ILE A 461 -7.43 -29.30 34.66
N CYS A 462 -7.66 -29.76 33.44
CA CYS A 462 -8.90 -30.51 33.13
C CYS A 462 -8.87 -32.04 33.26
N ASN A 463 -7.72 -32.66 33.50
CA ASN A 463 -7.65 -34.14 33.52
C ASN A 463 -7.57 -34.78 34.93
N TYR A 464 -7.93 -34.08 36.01
CA TYR A 464 -7.84 -34.68 37.38
C TYR A 464 -9.19 -34.91 38.09
N ASN A 465 -10.34 -34.67 37.46
CA ASN A 465 -11.65 -34.85 38.13
C ASN A 465 -12.63 -35.82 37.48
N VAL A 466 -12.18 -36.80 36.68
CA VAL A 466 -13.11 -37.81 36.10
C VAL A 466 -12.73 -39.27 36.47
N LEU A 467 -11.94 -39.49 37.49
CA LEU A 467 -11.75 -40.84 38.03
C LEU A 467 -11.73 -40.75 39.56
N HIS A 468 -12.89 -40.71 40.21
CA HIS A 468 -13.25 -41.24 41.52
C HIS A 468 -14.59 -40.67 41.97
N GLY A 469 -15.64 -41.37 41.67
CA GLY A 469 -16.98 -41.20 42.18
C GLY A 469 -17.66 -42.55 42.02
N ASP A 470 -17.66 -43.32 43.09
CA ASP A 470 -18.39 -44.56 43.29
C ASP A 470 -19.89 -44.40 43.12
#